data_f0afe8faa791943997de96865a7a69a8
#
_entry.id   f0afe8faa791943997de96865a7a69a8
#
_cell.length_a   1.000
_cell.length_b   1.000
_cell.length_c   1.000
_cell.angle_alpha   90.00
_cell.angle_beta   90.00
_cell.angle_gamma   90.00
#
_symmetry.space_group_name_H-M   'P 1'
#
loop_
_entity.id
_entity.type
_entity.pdbx_description
1 polymer ?
#
loop_
_entity_poly.entity_id
_entity_poly.type
_entity_poly.pdbx_seq_one_letter_code
_entity_poly.pdbx_strand_id
1 'polypeptide(L)'
;MSNEHEFNIRLLEVFRTEAREHRQAILSALRKLEKGADAEREAEMVEKSFRAAHTLKGAARAVNKSQIAGLCQSLEAIFSLLKNGHGRLGKEMFDALYEAIDRIEMMESGNEDGDSALNSRLNVLRGALDG
;
A
#
# COMPACT_ATOMS: atom_id res chain seq x y z
N MET A 1 29.97 -4.28 16.61
CA MET A 1 28.79 -3.40 16.88
C MET A 1 28.55 -2.40 15.76
N SER A 2 29.55 -1.63 15.40
CA SER A 2 29.39 -0.60 14.36
C SER A 2 29.00 -1.15 13.00
N ASN A 3 29.56 -2.29 12.57
CA ASN A 3 29.28 -2.86 11.25
C ASN A 3 27.84 -3.32 11.11
N GLU A 4 27.28 -3.94 12.13
CA GLU A 4 25.90 -4.39 12.13
C GLU A 4 24.94 -3.20 12.14
N HIS A 5 25.26 -2.19 12.96
CA HIS A 5 24.45 -0.98 13.05
C HIS A 5 24.47 -0.21 11.73
N GLU A 6 25.64 -0.06 11.12
CA GLU A 6 25.78 0.60 9.82
C GLU A 6 25.05 -0.16 8.72
N PHE A 7 25.11 -1.48 8.74
CA PHE A 7 24.40 -2.33 7.80
C PHE A 7 22.89 -2.11 7.91
N ASN A 8 22.38 -2.07 9.15
CA ASN A 8 20.96 -1.86 9.38
C ASN A 8 20.50 -0.48 8.92
N ILE A 9 21.31 0.56 9.12
CA ILE A 9 21.02 1.90 8.65
C ILE A 9 20.91 1.94 7.12
N ARG A 10 21.86 1.32 6.45
CA ARG A 10 21.86 1.24 4.98
C ARG A 10 20.66 0.46 4.45
N LEU A 11 20.32 -0.61 5.14
CA LEU A 11 19.17 -1.44 4.76
C LEU A 11 17.87 -0.63 4.84
N LEU A 12 17.71 0.19 5.89
CA LEU A 12 16.56 1.06 6.04
C LEU A 12 16.54 2.18 4.99
N GLU A 13 17.71 2.70 4.61
CA GLU A 13 17.79 3.70 3.56
C GLU A 13 17.37 3.15 2.21
N VAL A 14 17.82 1.93 1.87
CA VAL A 14 17.42 1.23 0.66
C VAL A 14 15.90 0.98 0.69
N PHE A 15 15.40 0.51 1.84
CA PHE A 15 13.97 0.29 2.02
C PHE A 15 13.17 1.57 1.73
N ARG A 16 13.58 2.71 2.31
CA ARG A 16 12.86 3.98 2.13
C ARG A 16 12.83 4.42 0.66
N THR A 17 13.93 4.23 -0.05
CA THR A 17 13.99 4.54 -1.48
C THR A 17 13.01 3.68 -2.28
N GLU A 18 13.02 2.37 -2.05
CA GLU A 18 12.11 1.45 -2.72
C GLU A 18 10.66 1.71 -2.34
N ALA A 19 10.40 1.95 -1.05
CA ALA A 19 9.07 2.24 -0.56
C ALA A 19 8.49 3.48 -1.24
N ARG A 20 9.30 4.51 -1.39
CA ARG A 20 8.90 5.75 -2.08
C ARG A 20 8.46 5.48 -3.51
N GLU A 21 9.22 4.68 -4.24
CA GLU A 21 8.90 4.33 -5.63
C GLU A 21 7.57 3.58 -5.71
N HIS A 22 7.37 2.61 -4.83
CA HIS A 22 6.13 1.83 -4.81
C HIS A 22 4.93 2.68 -4.37
N ARG A 23 5.11 3.56 -3.37
CA ARG A 23 4.04 4.47 -2.96
C ARG A 23 3.65 5.40 -4.09
N GLN A 24 4.61 5.95 -4.80
CA GLN A 24 4.34 6.84 -5.92
C GLN A 24 3.62 6.13 -7.06
N ALA A 25 3.97 4.87 -7.31
CA ALA A 25 3.28 4.06 -8.32
C ALA A 25 1.80 3.87 -7.96
N ILE A 26 1.52 3.56 -6.69
CA ILE A 26 0.14 3.40 -6.22
C ILE A 26 -0.61 4.72 -6.29
N LEU A 27 0.00 5.81 -5.81
CA LEU A 27 -0.64 7.14 -5.85
C LEU A 27 -0.99 7.57 -7.27
N SER A 28 -0.05 7.39 -8.20
CA SER A 28 -0.28 7.73 -9.59
C SER A 28 -1.44 6.93 -10.18
N ALA A 29 -1.46 5.64 -9.90
CA ALA A 29 -2.53 4.75 -10.37
C ALA A 29 -3.88 5.15 -9.77
N LEU A 30 -3.94 5.42 -8.47
CA LEU A 30 -5.17 5.83 -7.80
C LEU A 30 -5.73 7.13 -8.36
N ARG A 31 -4.86 8.11 -8.63
CA ARG A 31 -5.29 9.38 -9.23
C ARG A 31 -5.92 9.18 -10.60
N LYS A 32 -5.33 8.31 -11.40
CA LYS A 32 -5.87 7.98 -12.73
C LYS A 32 -7.21 7.24 -12.62
N LEU A 33 -7.32 6.31 -11.68
CA LEU A 33 -8.56 5.59 -11.42
C LEU A 33 -9.66 6.55 -10.96
N GLU A 34 -9.32 7.50 -10.10
CA GLU A 34 -10.29 8.47 -9.56
C GLU A 34 -10.81 9.41 -10.65
N LYS A 35 -9.96 9.80 -11.59
CA LYS A 35 -10.36 10.64 -12.72
C LYS A 35 -11.23 9.91 -13.73
N GLY A 36 -11.24 8.60 -13.68
CA GLY A 36 -11.95 7.77 -14.63
C GLY A 36 -11.05 7.36 -15.79
N ALA A 37 -11.16 6.11 -16.18
CA ALA A 37 -10.39 5.53 -17.26
C ALA A 37 -11.27 4.49 -17.95
N ASP A 38 -10.93 4.15 -19.21
CA ASP A 38 -11.60 3.04 -19.85
C ASP A 38 -11.23 1.71 -19.16
N ALA A 39 -11.97 0.65 -19.48
CA ALA A 39 -11.81 -0.64 -18.81
C ALA A 39 -10.39 -1.20 -18.91
N GLU A 40 -9.75 -1.03 -20.05
CA GLU A 40 -8.39 -1.52 -20.26
C GLU A 40 -7.37 -0.77 -19.40
N ARG A 41 -7.46 0.56 -19.36
CA ARG A 41 -6.59 1.39 -18.52
C ARG A 41 -6.84 1.14 -17.04
N GLU A 42 -8.11 1.01 -16.67
CA GLU A 42 -8.48 0.69 -15.30
C GLU A 42 -7.82 -0.60 -14.84
N ALA A 43 -7.89 -1.65 -15.66
CA ALA A 43 -7.26 -2.93 -15.36
C ALA A 43 -5.75 -2.79 -15.19
N GLU A 44 -5.08 -1.99 -16.03
CA GLU A 44 -3.65 -1.72 -15.92
C GLU A 44 -3.29 -1.02 -14.61
N MET A 45 -4.09 -0.03 -14.21
CA MET A 45 -3.84 0.73 -12.98
C MET A 45 -4.03 -0.15 -11.74
N VAL A 46 -5.05 -0.99 -11.75
CA VAL A 46 -5.31 -1.93 -10.65
C VAL A 46 -4.16 -2.93 -10.55
N GLU A 47 -3.71 -3.50 -11.67
CA GLU A 47 -2.61 -4.44 -11.68
C GLU A 47 -1.31 -3.82 -11.17
N LYS A 48 -1.02 -2.60 -11.60
CA LYS A 48 0.15 -1.85 -11.12
C LYS A 48 0.10 -1.65 -9.62
N SER A 49 -1.06 -1.25 -9.10
CA SER A 49 -1.25 -1.02 -7.67
C SER A 49 -1.10 -2.31 -6.88
N PHE A 50 -1.64 -3.40 -7.39
CA PHE A 50 -1.52 -4.72 -6.77
C PHE A 50 -0.05 -5.12 -6.64
N ARG A 51 0.71 -5.02 -7.73
CA ARG A 51 2.13 -5.39 -7.73
C ARG A 51 2.96 -4.52 -6.80
N ALA A 52 2.71 -3.22 -6.81
CA ALA A 52 3.44 -2.30 -5.96
C ALA A 52 3.17 -2.58 -4.48
N ALA A 53 1.91 -2.82 -4.11
CA ALA A 53 1.56 -3.17 -2.73
C ALA A 53 2.18 -4.50 -2.31
N HIS A 54 2.17 -5.49 -3.19
CA HIS A 54 2.77 -6.80 -2.93
C HIS A 54 4.27 -6.69 -2.69
N THR A 55 4.96 -5.95 -3.56
CA THR A 55 6.42 -5.78 -3.47
C THR A 55 6.78 -4.99 -2.20
N LEU A 56 6.03 -3.93 -1.91
CA LEU A 56 6.27 -3.13 -0.71
C LEU A 56 6.05 -3.95 0.56
N LYS A 57 5.05 -4.82 0.57
CA LYS A 57 4.81 -5.75 1.68
C LYS A 57 6.04 -6.60 1.96
N GLY A 58 6.60 -7.21 0.92
CA GLY A 58 7.80 -8.03 1.05
C GLY A 58 9.00 -7.24 1.54
N ALA A 59 9.21 -6.04 1.01
CA ALA A 59 10.30 -5.16 1.43
C ALA A 59 10.16 -4.77 2.91
N ALA A 60 8.93 -4.44 3.34
CA ALA A 60 8.67 -4.06 4.72
C ALA A 60 8.93 -5.23 5.68
N ARG A 61 8.54 -6.44 5.30
CA ARG A 61 8.83 -7.63 6.09
C ARG A 61 10.33 -7.87 6.24
N ALA A 62 11.08 -7.64 5.18
CA ALA A 62 12.53 -7.85 5.18
C ALA A 62 13.27 -6.94 6.16
N VAL A 63 12.71 -5.77 6.47
CA VAL A 63 13.29 -4.82 7.43
C VAL A 63 12.49 -4.74 8.73
N ASN A 64 11.63 -5.72 8.98
CA ASN A 64 10.83 -5.84 10.21
C ASN A 64 9.86 -4.67 10.45
N LYS A 65 9.36 -4.06 9.39
CA LYS A 65 8.33 -3.03 9.45
C LYS A 65 6.95 -3.68 9.36
N SER A 66 6.55 -4.37 10.42
CA SER A 66 5.33 -5.19 10.42
C SER A 66 4.04 -4.39 10.24
N GLN A 67 3.98 -3.16 10.75
CA GLN A 67 2.79 -2.32 10.59
C GLN A 67 2.62 -1.87 9.13
N ILE A 68 3.72 -1.50 8.48
CA ILE A 68 3.70 -1.18 7.06
C ILE A 68 3.26 -2.42 6.26
N ALA A 69 3.85 -3.57 6.57
CA ALA A 69 3.49 -4.83 5.92
C ALA A 69 1.99 -5.14 6.08
N GLY A 70 1.43 -4.88 7.26
CA GLY A 70 0.01 -5.08 7.52
C GLY A 70 -0.89 -4.20 6.66
N LEU A 71 -0.56 -2.91 6.52
CA LEU A 71 -1.30 -2.02 5.64
C LEU A 71 -1.18 -2.45 4.17
N CYS A 72 0.02 -2.83 3.75
CA CYS A 72 0.24 -3.34 2.39
C CYS A 72 -0.56 -4.60 2.11
N GLN A 73 -0.69 -5.48 3.10
CA GLN A 73 -1.52 -6.68 2.99
C GLN A 73 -2.98 -6.30 2.71
N SER A 74 -3.50 -5.31 3.41
CA SER A 74 -4.87 -4.83 3.19
C SER A 74 -5.04 -4.20 1.81
N LEU A 75 -4.06 -3.40 1.37
CA LEU A 75 -4.08 -2.80 0.03
C LEU A 75 -4.04 -3.87 -1.05
N GLU A 76 -3.16 -4.85 -0.91
CA GLU A 76 -3.05 -5.96 -1.84
C GLU A 76 -4.37 -6.71 -1.98
N ALA A 77 -5.03 -6.98 -0.85
CA ALA A 77 -6.31 -7.68 -0.84
C ALA A 77 -7.39 -6.88 -1.59
N ILE A 78 -7.44 -5.57 -1.39
CA ILE A 78 -8.38 -4.70 -2.09
C ILE A 78 -8.13 -4.70 -3.59
N PHE A 79 -6.87 -4.50 -4.00
CA PHE A 79 -6.53 -4.50 -5.42
C PHE A 79 -6.75 -5.87 -6.07
N SER A 80 -6.57 -6.95 -5.33
CA SER A 80 -6.86 -8.30 -5.80
C SER A 80 -8.35 -8.48 -6.12
N LEU A 81 -9.23 -7.98 -5.25
CA LEU A 81 -10.67 -8.03 -5.49
C LEU A 81 -11.04 -7.24 -6.74
N LEU A 82 -10.51 -6.03 -6.88
CA LEU A 82 -10.76 -5.20 -8.05
C LEU A 82 -10.25 -5.85 -9.33
N LYS A 83 -9.07 -6.46 -9.27
CA LYS A 83 -8.48 -7.20 -10.39
C LYS A 83 -9.38 -8.34 -10.86
N ASN A 84 -10.05 -8.99 -9.92
CA ASN A 84 -10.94 -10.11 -10.20
C ASN A 84 -12.39 -9.66 -10.49
N GLY A 85 -12.62 -8.37 -10.68
CA GLY A 85 -13.91 -7.83 -11.07
C GLY A 85 -14.90 -7.61 -9.94
N HIS A 86 -14.45 -7.63 -8.69
CA HIS A 86 -15.31 -7.41 -7.53
C HIS A 86 -15.43 -5.91 -7.21
N GLY A 87 -16.60 -5.35 -7.48
CA GLY A 87 -16.93 -4.00 -7.06
C GLY A 87 -16.17 -2.90 -7.79
N ARG A 88 -16.33 -1.69 -7.28
CA ARG A 88 -15.68 -0.48 -7.78
C ARG A 88 -15.23 0.37 -6.60
N LEU A 89 -14.19 1.17 -6.83
CA LEU A 89 -13.73 2.10 -5.83
C LEU A 89 -14.68 3.29 -5.73
N GLY A 90 -15.30 3.46 -4.57
CA GLY A 90 -16.08 4.64 -4.25
C GLY A 90 -15.23 5.66 -3.50
N LYS A 91 -15.82 6.80 -3.19
CA LYS A 91 -15.12 7.91 -2.52
C LYS A 91 -14.50 7.49 -1.19
N GLU A 92 -15.25 6.76 -0.36
CA GLU A 92 -14.75 6.33 0.96
C GLU A 92 -13.52 5.44 0.83
N MET A 93 -13.52 4.55 -0.17
CA MET A 93 -12.38 3.68 -0.41
C MET A 93 -11.17 4.47 -0.91
N PHE A 94 -11.35 5.40 -1.84
CA PHE A 94 -10.26 6.25 -2.30
C PHE A 94 -9.65 7.02 -1.11
N ASP A 95 -10.48 7.62 -0.28
CA ASP A 95 -9.99 8.35 0.89
C ASP A 95 -9.18 7.45 1.83
N ALA A 96 -9.66 6.24 2.07
CA ALA A 96 -8.95 5.27 2.91
C ALA A 96 -7.63 4.80 2.29
N LEU A 97 -7.61 4.59 0.98
CA LEU A 97 -6.39 4.18 0.28
C LEU A 97 -5.34 5.29 0.31
N TYR A 98 -5.73 6.52 0.05
CA TYR A 98 -4.80 7.67 0.15
C TYR A 98 -4.27 7.82 1.57
N GLU A 99 -5.12 7.67 2.57
CA GLU A 99 -4.70 7.74 3.96
C GLU A 99 -3.71 6.64 4.31
N ALA A 100 -3.92 5.43 3.79
CA ALA A 100 -3.01 4.31 4.01
C ALA A 100 -1.62 4.61 3.44
N ILE A 101 -1.55 5.19 2.24
CA ILE A 101 -0.27 5.56 1.63
C ILE A 101 0.45 6.63 2.47
N ASP A 102 -0.28 7.63 2.96
CA ASP A 102 0.29 8.66 3.83
C ASP A 102 0.84 8.05 5.13
N ARG A 103 0.11 7.12 5.73
CA ARG A 103 0.55 6.43 6.94
C ARG A 103 1.79 5.60 6.72
N ILE A 104 1.86 4.90 5.60
CA ILE A 104 3.05 4.13 5.25
C ILE A 104 4.26 5.07 5.17
N GLU A 105 4.12 6.20 4.52
CA GLU A 105 5.20 7.19 4.43
C GLU A 105 5.68 7.64 5.81
N MET A 106 4.75 7.96 6.69
CA MET A 106 5.09 8.37 8.06
C MET A 106 5.84 7.29 8.82
N MET A 107 5.46 6.04 8.64
CA MET A 107 6.07 4.91 9.34
C MET A 107 7.42 4.49 8.77
N GLU A 108 7.77 4.91 7.56
CA GLU A 108 9.04 4.55 6.93
C GLU A 108 10.25 5.09 7.67
N SER A 109 10.13 6.26 8.27
CA SER A 109 11.24 6.94 8.92
C SER A 109 11.07 7.12 10.42
N GLY A 110 10.01 6.60 10.99
CA GLY A 110 9.69 6.76 12.39
C GLY A 110 9.27 5.46 13.05
N ASN A 111 8.73 5.60 14.25
CA ASN A 111 8.15 4.47 14.96
C ASN A 111 6.88 4.02 14.26
N GLU A 112 6.73 2.71 14.17
CA GLU A 112 5.49 2.14 13.69
C GLU A 112 4.46 2.10 14.83
N ASP A 113 3.87 3.25 15.10
CA ASP A 113 2.72 3.25 16.01
C ASP A 113 1.57 2.60 15.24
N GLY A 114 1.09 1.50 15.76
CA GLY A 114 0.08 0.71 15.07
C GLY A 114 -1.15 1.54 14.71
N ASP A 115 -1.60 1.40 13.50
CA ASP A 115 -2.83 2.04 13.04
C ASP A 115 -3.90 0.99 12.80
N SER A 116 -4.29 0.33 13.88
CA SER A 116 -5.30 -0.72 13.83
C SER A 116 -6.66 -0.19 13.38
N ALA A 117 -6.96 1.07 13.69
CA ALA A 117 -8.22 1.69 13.28
C ALA A 117 -8.30 1.83 11.77
N LEU A 118 -7.23 2.32 11.13
CA LEU A 118 -7.19 2.44 9.67
C LEU A 118 -7.24 1.08 9.00
N ASN A 119 -6.47 0.12 9.50
CA ASN A 119 -6.45 -1.22 8.93
C ASN A 119 -7.82 -1.90 9.07
N SER A 120 -8.50 -1.71 10.20
CA SER A 120 -9.86 -2.21 10.39
C SER A 120 -10.83 -1.56 9.41
N ARG A 121 -10.71 -0.25 9.17
CA ARG A 121 -11.56 0.46 8.21
C ARG A 121 -11.35 -0.07 6.79
N LEU A 122 -10.11 -0.32 6.40
CA LEU A 122 -9.80 -0.91 5.10
C LEU A 122 -10.43 -2.30 4.96
N ASN A 123 -10.37 -3.11 6.00
CA ASN A 123 -10.95 -4.45 5.98
C ASN A 123 -12.48 -4.41 5.87
N VAL A 124 -13.13 -3.45 6.55
CA VAL A 124 -14.58 -3.28 6.43
C VAL A 124 -14.96 -2.87 5.00
N LEU A 125 -14.24 -1.91 4.43
CA LEU A 125 -14.48 -1.44 3.06
C LEU A 125 -14.21 -2.54 2.04
N ARG A 126 -13.19 -3.36 2.29
CA ARG A 126 -12.90 -4.53 1.45
C ARG A 126 -14.07 -5.52 1.47
N GLY A 127 -14.65 -5.74 2.63
CA GLY A 127 -15.82 -6.61 2.77
C GLY A 127 -17.00 -6.13 1.93
N ALA A 128 -17.18 -4.81 1.80
CA ALA A 128 -18.21 -4.24 0.95
C ALA A 128 -17.96 -4.49 -0.54
N LEU A 129 -16.69 -4.54 -0.96
CA LEU A 129 -16.34 -4.90 -2.33
C LEU A 129 -16.62 -6.38 -2.62
N ASP A 130 -16.32 -7.22 -1.66
CA ASP A 130 -16.48 -8.67 -1.79
C ASP A 130 -17.96 -9.08 -1.76
N GLY A 131 -18.76 -8.34 -1.00
CA GLY A 131 -20.19 -8.55 -0.89
C GLY A 131 -20.94 -8.00 -2.06
#